data_dd25415395f3762466ed07fa7181e371
#
_entry.id   dd25415395f3762466ed07fa7181e371
#
_cell.length_a   1.000
_cell.length_b   1.000
_cell.length_c   1.000
_cell.angle_alpha   90.00
_cell.angle_beta   90.00
_cell.angle_gamma   90.00
#
_symmetry.space_group_name_H-M   'P 1'
#
loop_
_entity.id
_entity.type
_entity.pdbx_description
1 polymer ?
#
loop_
_entity_poly.entity_id
_entity_poly.type
_entity_poly.pdbx_seq_one_letter_code
_entity_poly.pdbx_strand_id
1 'polypeptide(L)'
;MSACCGPDRSRSTDPEAPALHRPDAPDPALLARLSGLAGEDLRFAGLPGGTFRMGTDDALAYPEDGEGPVRTVTVEPFAIAVTTVTVAQFAAFVAETGHRTDAEVHGSSLVFAGLMSAEARAASPAVDATPWWREVAGAAWFRPEGPGSSVEDRADHPVTHVSRRDAQAYAQWVGARMPTETEWEYAARGGLDQQPYPWGAERTPDGEARMNTFPGTFPDGPTGPVGTVAADSFPPNGYGLHNMTGNVWEWTASPFRDDDPRPVVRGGSYMCHASYCRRYRTSARTAVTPDTSLGHTGFRLAVTPG
;
A
#
# COMPACT_ATOMS: atom_id res chain seq x y z
N MET A 1 4.62 16.35 10.85
CA MET A 1 4.69 15.09 10.09
C MET A 1 3.44 14.31 10.38
N SER A 2 2.72 13.92 9.36
CA SER A 2 1.41 13.29 9.53
C SER A 2 1.56 11.84 9.99
N ALA A 3 1.22 11.58 11.25
CA ALA A 3 1.35 10.26 11.88
C ALA A 3 0.36 9.20 11.34
N CYS A 4 -0.54 9.57 10.42
CA CYS A 4 -1.59 8.65 9.97
C CYS A 4 -1.10 7.53 9.03
N CYS A 5 0.05 7.72 8.40
CA CYS A 5 0.57 6.77 7.41
C CYS A 5 1.57 5.76 8.00
N GLY A 6 1.66 5.72 9.30
CA GLY A 6 2.58 4.87 10.05
C GLY A 6 3.85 5.61 10.45
N PRO A 7 4.47 5.18 11.53
CA PRO A 7 5.75 5.73 11.98
C PRO A 7 6.89 5.23 11.08
N ASP A 8 7.89 6.07 10.90
CA ASP A 8 9.15 5.68 10.27
C ASP A 8 9.90 4.68 11.16
N ARG A 9 10.36 3.58 10.61
CA ARG A 9 11.15 2.57 11.32
C ARG A 9 12.45 3.15 11.93
N SER A 10 13.08 4.13 11.29
CA SER A 10 14.32 4.76 11.74
C SER A 10 14.25 5.47 13.11
N ARG A 11 13.06 5.58 13.72
CA ARG A 11 12.89 6.15 15.07
C ARG A 11 12.79 5.11 16.18
N SER A 12 12.80 3.84 15.87
CA SER A 12 12.67 2.70 16.81
C SER A 12 14.03 2.08 17.16
N THR A 13 15.15 2.73 16.89
CA THR A 13 16.47 2.23 17.31
C THR A 13 16.74 2.58 18.77
N ASP A 14 16.08 1.86 19.68
CA ASP A 14 16.59 1.67 21.02
C ASP A 14 17.65 0.55 20.95
N PRO A 15 18.97 0.84 21.18
CA PRO A 15 20.02 -0.17 21.15
C PRO A 15 19.87 -1.24 22.25
N GLU A 16 19.00 -1.06 23.22
CA GLU A 16 18.67 -2.03 24.27
C GLU A 16 17.39 -2.83 24.01
N ALA A 17 16.70 -2.63 22.85
CA ALA A 17 15.57 -3.47 22.53
C ALA A 17 15.99 -4.95 22.47
N PRO A 18 15.26 -5.86 23.16
CA PRO A 18 15.58 -7.29 23.14
C PRO A 18 15.63 -7.76 21.70
N ALA A 19 16.63 -8.57 21.35
CA ALA A 19 16.80 -9.12 20.01
C ALA A 19 15.49 -9.75 19.57
N LEU A 20 14.76 -9.06 18.69
CA LEU A 20 13.48 -9.54 18.19
C LEU A 20 13.71 -10.90 17.54
N HIS A 21 12.89 -11.87 17.92
CA HIS A 21 12.96 -13.21 17.35
C HIS A 21 12.75 -13.07 15.83
N ARG A 22 13.76 -13.43 15.05
CA ARG A 22 13.64 -13.40 13.58
C ARG A 22 12.54 -14.37 13.20
N PRO A 23 11.52 -13.94 12.43
CA PRO A 23 10.51 -14.87 11.98
C PRO A 23 11.18 -15.98 11.17
N ASP A 24 10.69 -17.20 11.36
CA ASP A 24 11.06 -18.30 10.49
C ASP A 24 10.70 -17.96 9.04
N ALA A 25 11.45 -18.50 8.09
CA ALA A 25 11.08 -18.40 6.69
C ALA A 25 9.67 -18.95 6.46
N PRO A 26 8.93 -18.48 5.44
CA PRO A 26 7.61 -19.03 5.13
C PRO A 26 7.70 -20.54 4.87
N ASP A 27 6.69 -21.28 5.32
CA ASP A 27 6.60 -22.71 5.10
C ASP A 27 6.66 -23.02 3.59
N PRO A 28 7.55 -23.91 3.13
CA PRO A 28 7.62 -24.33 1.73
C PRO A 28 6.30 -24.82 1.15
N ALA A 29 5.47 -25.51 1.97
CA ALA A 29 4.15 -25.97 1.53
C ALA A 29 3.18 -24.78 1.34
N LEU A 30 3.23 -23.76 2.18
CA LEU A 30 2.48 -22.51 2.01
C LEU A 30 2.91 -21.81 0.72
N LEU A 31 4.22 -21.65 0.48
CA LEU A 31 4.75 -21.05 -0.75
C LEU A 31 4.27 -21.80 -1.99
N ALA A 32 4.35 -23.12 -2.01
CA ALA A 32 3.91 -23.94 -3.15
C ALA A 32 2.41 -23.76 -3.44
N ARG A 33 1.57 -23.72 -2.40
CA ARG A 33 0.12 -23.49 -2.58
C ARG A 33 -0.17 -22.11 -3.13
N LEU A 34 0.39 -21.05 -2.53
CA LEU A 34 0.16 -19.67 -2.95
C LEU A 34 0.70 -19.42 -4.36
N SER A 35 1.91 -19.91 -4.67
CA SER A 35 2.50 -19.77 -6.01
C SER A 35 1.65 -20.42 -7.08
N GLY A 36 1.02 -21.55 -6.78
CA GLY A 36 0.08 -22.22 -7.69
C GLY A 36 -1.20 -21.43 -7.97
N LEU A 37 -1.52 -20.42 -7.14
CA LEU A 37 -2.67 -19.51 -7.31
C LEU A 37 -2.30 -18.20 -8.01
N ALA A 38 -1.01 -17.96 -8.30
CA ALA A 38 -0.53 -16.68 -8.83
C ALA A 38 -1.10 -16.30 -10.21
N GLY A 39 -1.68 -17.27 -10.93
CA GLY A 39 -2.09 -17.05 -12.33
C GLY A 39 -0.89 -16.84 -13.25
N GLU A 40 -1.11 -16.96 -14.57
CA GLU A 40 0.01 -16.94 -15.51
C GLU A 40 0.52 -15.52 -15.83
N ASP A 41 -0.27 -14.44 -15.60
CA ASP A 41 0.12 -13.11 -16.08
C ASP A 41 -0.28 -11.95 -15.17
N LEU A 42 0.68 -11.08 -14.93
CA LEU A 42 0.44 -9.70 -14.52
C LEU A 42 -0.26 -8.96 -15.67
N ARG A 43 -1.52 -8.59 -15.48
CA ARG A 43 -2.26 -7.81 -16.49
C ARG A 43 -1.88 -6.33 -16.41
N PHE A 44 -1.52 -5.75 -17.55
CA PHE A 44 -1.20 -4.34 -17.68
C PHE A 44 -2.21 -3.63 -18.56
N ALA A 45 -2.61 -2.43 -18.18
CA ALA A 45 -3.35 -1.49 -19.01
C ALA A 45 -2.38 -0.53 -19.68
N GLY A 46 -2.42 -0.45 -21.01
CA GLY A 46 -1.65 0.54 -21.78
C GLY A 46 -2.30 1.91 -21.69
N LEU A 47 -1.56 2.91 -21.25
CA LEU A 47 -2.01 4.28 -21.12
C LEU A 47 -1.30 5.17 -22.14
N PRO A 48 -2.06 6.05 -22.86
CA PRO A 48 -1.51 6.82 -23.98
C PRO A 48 -0.53 7.92 -23.54
N GLY A 49 -0.44 8.21 -22.23
CA GLY A 49 0.24 9.40 -21.77
C GLY A 49 -0.51 10.69 -22.16
N GLY A 50 0.20 11.78 -22.18
CA GLY A 50 -0.35 13.08 -22.50
C GLY A 50 -0.26 14.08 -21.34
N THR A 51 -0.86 15.25 -21.53
CA THR A 51 -0.81 16.34 -20.55
C THR A 51 -2.04 16.30 -19.66
N PHE A 52 -1.84 16.40 -18.34
CA PHE A 52 -2.92 16.45 -17.36
C PHE A 52 -2.62 17.47 -16.25
N ARG A 53 -3.63 17.80 -15.46
CA ARG A 53 -3.51 18.64 -14.27
C ARG A 53 -3.27 17.76 -13.04
N MET A 54 -2.03 17.75 -12.56
CA MET A 54 -1.60 17.02 -11.37
C MET A 54 -1.79 17.84 -10.11
N GLY A 55 -2.11 17.18 -9.00
CA GLY A 55 -2.32 17.83 -7.71
C GLY A 55 -3.74 18.33 -7.52
N THR A 56 -3.94 19.18 -6.51
CA THR A 56 -5.25 19.74 -6.19
C THR A 56 -5.12 21.10 -5.51
N ASP A 57 -6.12 21.97 -5.70
CA ASP A 57 -6.33 23.22 -4.93
C ASP A 57 -7.54 23.06 -3.98
N ASP A 58 -8.02 21.82 -3.77
CA ASP A 58 -9.14 21.53 -2.87
C ASP A 58 -8.79 21.87 -1.41
N ALA A 59 -9.71 22.51 -0.70
CA ALA A 59 -9.59 22.81 0.73
C ALA A 59 -9.45 21.56 1.63
N LEU A 60 -9.78 20.38 1.13
CA LEU A 60 -9.57 19.10 1.82
C LEU A 60 -8.14 18.55 1.70
N ALA A 61 -7.29 19.18 0.89
CA ALA A 61 -5.88 18.81 0.78
C ALA A 61 -5.14 19.02 2.11
N TYR A 62 -4.07 18.26 2.30
CA TYR A 62 -3.14 18.45 3.42
C TYR A 62 -1.96 19.29 2.94
N PRO A 63 -1.83 20.57 3.40
CA PRO A 63 -0.75 21.45 2.93
C PRO A 63 0.65 20.89 3.16
N GLU A 64 0.84 20.20 4.28
CA GLU A 64 2.13 19.57 4.64
C GLU A 64 2.52 18.42 3.71
N ASP A 65 1.55 17.78 3.04
CA ASP A 65 1.81 16.72 2.08
C ASP A 65 2.20 17.26 0.70
N GLY A 66 1.96 18.56 0.42
CA GLY A 66 2.28 19.17 -0.86
C GLY A 66 1.45 18.62 -2.01
N GLU A 67 0.15 18.34 -1.76
CA GLU A 67 -0.79 17.89 -2.79
C GLU A 67 -1.04 18.95 -3.87
N GLY A 68 -0.91 20.22 -3.52
CA GLY A 68 -1.04 21.39 -4.40
C GLY A 68 0.26 22.18 -4.50
N PRO A 69 0.26 23.28 -5.30
CA PRO A 69 -0.83 23.70 -6.19
C PRO A 69 -1.03 22.77 -7.38
N VAL A 70 -2.18 22.93 -8.05
CA VAL A 70 -2.41 22.26 -9.35
C VAL A 70 -1.35 22.69 -10.34
N ARG A 71 -0.74 21.71 -11.03
CA ARG A 71 0.27 21.94 -12.06
C ARG A 71 0.02 21.10 -13.31
N THR A 72 0.31 21.66 -14.46
CA THR A 72 0.25 20.92 -15.72
C THR A 72 1.49 20.06 -15.88
N VAL A 73 1.32 18.76 -16.12
CA VAL A 73 2.40 17.79 -16.27
C VAL A 73 2.15 16.92 -17.49
N THR A 74 3.21 16.56 -18.19
CA THR A 74 3.16 15.61 -19.30
C THR A 74 3.71 14.26 -18.88
N VAL A 75 3.03 13.19 -19.26
CA VAL A 75 3.42 11.80 -19.03
C VAL A 75 3.60 11.12 -20.39
N GLU A 76 4.72 10.44 -20.57
CA GLU A 76 4.95 9.60 -21.75
C GLU A 76 4.04 8.36 -21.73
N PRO A 77 3.75 7.74 -22.86
CA PRO A 77 3.01 6.47 -22.89
C PRO A 77 3.69 5.42 -22.02
N PHE A 78 2.89 4.69 -21.24
CA PHE A 78 3.36 3.61 -20.38
C PHE A 78 2.25 2.57 -20.18
N ALA A 79 2.58 1.44 -19.60
CA ALA A 79 1.57 0.51 -19.12
C ALA A 79 1.71 0.31 -17.61
N ILE A 80 0.57 0.12 -16.94
CA ILE A 80 0.50 -0.03 -15.48
C ILE A 80 -0.32 -1.27 -15.12
N ALA A 81 0.08 -1.97 -14.08
CA ALA A 81 -0.64 -3.15 -13.61
C ALA A 81 -2.07 -2.81 -13.21
N VAL A 82 -3.02 -3.62 -13.67
CA VAL A 82 -4.46 -3.44 -13.45
C VAL A 82 -4.81 -3.47 -11.96
N THR A 83 -4.08 -4.27 -11.19
CA THR A 83 -4.19 -4.40 -9.73
C THR A 83 -2.85 -4.17 -9.05
N THR A 84 -2.84 -4.04 -7.74
CA THR A 84 -1.64 -4.21 -6.91
C THR A 84 -1.13 -5.65 -7.02
N VAL A 85 0.16 -5.86 -6.73
CA VAL A 85 0.74 -7.20 -6.62
C VAL A 85 0.06 -7.96 -5.49
N THR A 86 -0.39 -9.18 -5.77
CA THR A 86 -1.10 -10.02 -4.81
C THR A 86 -0.16 -10.87 -3.96
N VAL A 87 -0.70 -11.41 -2.85
CA VAL A 87 0.02 -12.37 -1.99
C VAL A 87 0.51 -13.58 -2.80
N ALA A 88 -0.34 -14.13 -3.69
CA ALA A 88 0.03 -15.27 -4.52
C ALA A 88 1.19 -14.96 -5.47
N GLN A 89 1.14 -13.80 -6.14
CA GLN A 89 2.21 -13.35 -7.03
C GLN A 89 3.52 -13.12 -6.28
N PHE A 90 3.46 -12.52 -5.09
CA PHE A 90 4.65 -12.31 -4.26
C PHE A 90 5.21 -13.62 -3.72
N ALA A 91 4.35 -14.60 -3.39
CA ALA A 91 4.77 -15.93 -2.98
C ALA A 91 5.55 -16.68 -4.09
N ALA A 92 5.14 -16.52 -5.36
CA ALA A 92 5.89 -17.08 -6.50
C ALA A 92 7.30 -16.47 -6.60
N PHE A 93 7.45 -15.17 -6.43
CA PHE A 93 8.73 -14.50 -6.36
C PHE A 93 9.62 -15.03 -5.25
N VAL A 94 9.07 -15.14 -4.03
CA VAL A 94 9.83 -15.65 -2.88
C VAL A 94 10.20 -17.12 -3.09
N ALA A 95 9.30 -17.94 -3.64
CA ALA A 95 9.56 -19.37 -3.91
C ALA A 95 10.73 -19.56 -4.90
N GLU A 96 10.82 -18.71 -5.92
CA GLU A 96 11.86 -18.83 -6.96
C GLU A 96 13.20 -18.24 -6.49
N THR A 97 13.16 -17.09 -5.80
CA THR A 97 14.38 -16.31 -5.49
C THR A 97 14.93 -16.54 -4.09
N GLY A 98 14.11 -17.04 -3.16
CA GLY A 98 14.45 -17.09 -1.74
C GLY A 98 14.53 -15.70 -1.10
N HIS A 99 13.91 -14.66 -1.71
CA HIS A 99 13.94 -13.30 -1.20
C HIS A 99 13.43 -13.24 0.24
N ARG A 100 14.16 -12.51 1.09
CA ARG A 100 13.74 -12.19 2.45
C ARG A 100 13.45 -10.72 2.55
N THR A 101 12.22 -10.39 2.96
CA THR A 101 11.76 -9.00 3.10
C THR A 101 12.46 -8.27 4.24
N ASP A 102 12.44 -6.92 4.18
CA ASP A 102 12.96 -6.10 5.27
C ASP A 102 12.23 -6.42 6.60
N ALA A 103 10.94 -6.73 6.58
CA ALA A 103 10.19 -7.19 7.77
C ALA A 103 10.79 -8.47 8.37
N GLU A 104 11.13 -9.45 7.54
CA GLU A 104 11.76 -10.70 7.97
C GLU A 104 13.20 -10.50 8.46
N VAL A 105 13.93 -9.60 7.83
CA VAL A 105 15.32 -9.27 8.25
C VAL A 105 15.34 -8.56 9.60
N HIS A 106 14.42 -7.61 9.81
CA HIS A 106 14.28 -6.89 11.07
C HIS A 106 13.61 -7.73 12.17
N GLY A 107 12.83 -8.74 11.80
CA GLY A 107 12.11 -9.60 12.74
C GLY A 107 10.81 -8.99 13.26
N SER A 108 10.32 -7.88 12.72
CA SER A 108 9.07 -7.23 13.12
C SER A 108 8.48 -6.41 11.97
N SER A 109 7.21 -6.10 12.10
CA SER A 109 6.53 -5.14 11.24
C SER A 109 5.40 -4.44 11.99
N LEU A 110 4.89 -3.35 11.42
CA LEU A 110 3.83 -2.55 12.03
C LEU A 110 2.45 -3.06 11.61
N VAL A 111 1.64 -3.40 12.61
CA VAL A 111 0.30 -3.97 12.46
C VAL A 111 -0.73 -3.02 13.06
N PHE A 112 -1.87 -2.88 12.40
CA PHE A 112 -3.02 -2.17 12.97
C PHE A 112 -3.61 -2.97 14.13
N ALA A 113 -3.69 -2.36 15.31
CA ALA A 113 -4.14 -3.01 16.54
C ALA A 113 -5.57 -3.60 16.46
N GLY A 114 -6.42 -3.02 15.60
CA GLY A 114 -7.77 -3.50 15.37
C GLY A 114 -7.88 -4.87 14.64
N LEU A 115 -6.77 -5.36 14.07
CA LEU A 115 -6.69 -6.68 13.43
C LEU A 115 -6.15 -7.77 14.37
N MET A 116 -5.66 -7.39 15.55
CA MET A 116 -4.95 -8.28 16.45
C MET A 116 -5.86 -8.87 17.51
N SER A 117 -5.54 -10.09 17.96
CA SER A 117 -6.13 -10.61 19.19
C SER A 117 -5.76 -9.74 20.40
N ALA A 118 -6.58 -9.79 21.44
CA ALA A 118 -6.31 -9.04 22.68
C ALA A 118 -4.94 -9.41 23.29
N GLU A 119 -4.55 -10.68 23.22
CA GLU A 119 -3.27 -11.19 23.72
C GLU A 119 -2.09 -10.66 22.90
N ALA A 120 -2.16 -10.76 21.56
CA ALA A 120 -1.12 -10.24 20.68
C ALA A 120 -0.98 -8.72 20.82
N ARG A 121 -2.09 -8.00 20.96
CA ARG A 121 -2.11 -6.55 21.21
C ARG A 121 -1.45 -6.17 22.53
N ALA A 122 -1.70 -6.93 23.61
CA ALA A 122 -1.08 -6.69 24.91
C ALA A 122 0.42 -7.00 24.93
N ALA A 123 0.86 -7.97 24.13
CA ALA A 123 2.26 -8.38 24.03
C ALA A 123 3.10 -7.49 23.10
N SER A 124 2.47 -6.62 22.30
CA SER A 124 3.16 -5.81 21.30
C SER A 124 3.21 -4.34 21.70
N PRO A 125 4.38 -3.68 21.66
CA PRO A 125 4.50 -2.27 22.02
C PRO A 125 3.68 -1.38 21.08
N ALA A 126 3.03 -0.36 21.66
CA ALA A 126 2.36 0.67 20.91
C ALA A 126 3.37 1.70 20.40
N VAL A 127 3.07 2.27 19.24
CA VAL A 127 3.84 3.42 18.74
C VAL A 127 3.31 4.69 19.40
N ASP A 128 4.18 5.45 20.08
CA ASP A 128 3.80 6.56 20.97
C ASP A 128 2.82 7.57 20.35
N ALA A 129 3.08 8.10 19.19
CA ALA A 129 2.22 9.10 18.56
C ALA A 129 0.99 8.51 17.87
N THR A 130 0.93 7.19 17.68
CA THR A 130 -0.09 6.49 16.91
C THR A 130 -0.40 5.13 17.55
N PRO A 131 -1.06 5.11 18.73
CA PRO A 131 -1.19 3.90 19.55
C PRO A 131 -2.02 2.78 18.92
N TRP A 132 -2.71 3.05 17.83
CA TRP A 132 -3.35 2.03 17.00
C TRP A 132 -2.37 1.25 16.12
N TRP A 133 -1.10 1.66 16.03
CA TRP A 133 -0.02 0.89 15.47
C TRP A 133 0.71 0.10 16.55
N ARG A 134 0.98 -1.16 16.26
CA ARG A 134 1.77 -2.05 17.12
C ARG A 134 2.98 -2.55 16.34
N GLU A 135 4.14 -2.51 16.96
CA GLU A 135 5.29 -3.21 16.44
C GLU A 135 5.18 -4.68 16.86
N VAL A 136 4.99 -5.57 15.88
CA VAL A 136 4.70 -6.98 16.13
C VAL A 136 5.87 -7.83 15.69
N ALA A 137 6.49 -8.50 16.65
CA ALA A 137 7.55 -9.47 16.40
C ALA A 137 7.00 -10.64 15.55
N GLY A 138 7.73 -11.00 14.49
CA GLY A 138 7.35 -12.06 13.57
C GLY A 138 6.27 -11.70 12.56
N ALA A 139 5.74 -10.46 12.55
CA ALA A 139 4.85 -10.02 11.49
C ALA A 139 5.63 -9.83 10.18
N ALA A 140 5.10 -10.38 9.10
CA ALA A 140 5.67 -10.37 7.77
C ALA A 140 4.55 -10.58 6.74
N TRP A 141 4.85 -10.51 5.44
CA TRP A 141 3.89 -10.64 4.35
C TRP A 141 3.05 -11.93 4.41
N PHE A 142 3.59 -13.02 4.94
CA PHE A 142 2.91 -14.33 5.09
C PHE A 142 2.28 -14.56 6.48
N ARG A 143 2.50 -13.65 7.43
CA ARG A 143 1.95 -13.60 8.80
C ARG A 143 1.60 -12.15 9.15
N PRO A 144 0.60 -11.57 8.50
CA PRO A 144 0.37 -10.11 8.56
C PRO A 144 0.00 -9.58 9.94
N GLU A 145 -0.64 -10.37 10.79
CA GLU A 145 -0.96 -10.00 12.18
C GLU A 145 0.04 -10.61 13.19
N GLY A 146 1.18 -11.16 12.71
CA GLY A 146 2.20 -11.79 13.53
C GLY A 146 2.03 -13.31 13.67
N PRO A 147 2.76 -13.94 14.62
CA PRO A 147 2.70 -15.39 14.84
C PRO A 147 1.28 -15.89 15.04
N GLY A 148 0.91 -16.96 14.32
CA GLY A 148 -0.43 -17.56 14.36
C GLY A 148 -1.41 -16.98 13.33
N SER A 149 -1.06 -15.90 12.63
CA SER A 149 -1.83 -15.45 11.46
C SER A 149 -1.34 -16.10 10.17
N SER A 150 -2.17 -16.10 9.13
CA SER A 150 -1.90 -16.68 7.82
C SER A 150 -2.51 -15.83 6.70
N VAL A 151 -2.00 -16.02 5.49
CA VAL A 151 -2.53 -15.45 4.24
C VAL A 151 -3.16 -16.50 3.32
N GLU A 152 -3.45 -17.68 3.81
CA GLU A 152 -3.98 -18.79 3.01
C GLU A 152 -5.33 -18.46 2.34
N ASP A 153 -6.14 -17.64 3.00
CA ASP A 153 -7.43 -17.13 2.53
C ASP A 153 -7.35 -15.77 1.83
N ARG A 154 -6.13 -15.26 1.58
CA ARG A 154 -5.85 -13.92 1.06
C ARG A 154 -4.94 -13.94 -0.17
N ALA A 155 -4.96 -15.04 -0.94
CA ALA A 155 -4.08 -15.22 -2.10
C ALA A 155 -4.21 -14.10 -3.15
N ASP A 156 -5.42 -13.57 -3.33
CA ASP A 156 -5.81 -12.50 -4.26
C ASP A 156 -5.80 -11.09 -3.62
N HIS A 157 -5.52 -10.97 -2.32
CA HIS A 157 -5.34 -9.69 -1.65
C HIS A 157 -3.98 -9.06 -2.00
N PRO A 158 -3.84 -7.72 -1.91
CA PRO A 158 -2.53 -7.09 -2.02
C PRO A 158 -1.54 -7.66 -1.03
N VAL A 159 -0.32 -7.90 -1.45
CA VAL A 159 0.78 -8.18 -0.51
C VAL A 159 1.06 -6.92 0.31
N THR A 160 1.20 -7.11 1.63
CA THR A 160 1.54 -6.06 2.59
C THR A 160 2.77 -6.45 3.41
N HIS A 161 3.20 -5.60 4.34
CA HIS A 161 4.45 -5.80 5.10
C HIS A 161 5.70 -5.88 4.21
N VAL A 162 5.64 -5.24 3.06
CA VAL A 162 6.74 -5.12 2.10
C VAL A 162 7.26 -3.69 2.10
N SER A 163 8.58 -3.55 2.14
CA SER A 163 9.26 -2.27 2.02
C SER A 163 9.33 -1.82 0.56
N ARG A 164 9.81 -0.57 0.34
CA ARG A 164 10.11 -0.13 -1.02
C ARG A 164 11.19 -0.98 -1.69
N ARG A 165 12.16 -1.47 -0.91
CA ARG A 165 13.24 -2.33 -1.43
C ARG A 165 12.70 -3.69 -1.88
N ASP A 166 11.78 -4.28 -1.11
CA ASP A 166 11.12 -5.52 -1.47
C ASP A 166 10.28 -5.37 -2.76
N ALA A 167 9.52 -4.27 -2.86
CA ALA A 167 8.77 -3.93 -4.06
C ALA A 167 9.68 -3.74 -5.29
N GLN A 168 10.84 -3.12 -5.11
CA GLN A 168 11.83 -2.94 -6.18
C GLN A 168 12.45 -4.27 -6.60
N ALA A 169 12.77 -5.15 -5.66
CA ALA A 169 13.31 -6.49 -5.95
C ALA A 169 12.30 -7.32 -6.76
N TYR A 170 11.02 -7.30 -6.35
CA TYR A 170 9.95 -7.94 -7.11
C TYR A 170 9.83 -7.37 -8.53
N ALA A 171 9.80 -6.03 -8.65
CA ALA A 171 9.68 -5.36 -9.96
C ALA A 171 10.83 -5.76 -10.91
N GLN A 172 12.06 -5.83 -10.42
CA GLN A 172 13.22 -6.26 -11.18
C GLN A 172 13.11 -7.73 -11.62
N TRP A 173 12.63 -8.60 -10.74
CA TRP A 173 12.45 -10.03 -11.06
C TRP A 173 11.50 -10.25 -12.25
N VAL A 174 10.38 -9.50 -12.31
CA VAL A 174 9.42 -9.60 -13.42
C VAL A 174 9.79 -8.74 -14.64
N GLY A 175 10.93 -8.05 -14.65
CA GLY A 175 11.33 -7.15 -15.74
C GLY A 175 10.49 -5.87 -15.85
N ALA A 176 9.91 -5.42 -14.74
CA ALA A 176 9.10 -4.22 -14.64
C ALA A 176 9.75 -3.17 -13.70
N ARG A 177 9.03 -2.11 -13.40
CA ARG A 177 9.42 -1.07 -12.46
C ARG A 177 8.21 -0.62 -11.61
N MET A 178 8.44 0.15 -10.57
CA MET A 178 7.37 0.92 -9.92
C MET A 178 6.98 2.12 -10.78
N PRO A 179 5.71 2.55 -10.76
CA PRO A 179 5.30 3.79 -11.39
C PRO A 179 5.98 4.98 -10.70
N THR A 180 6.29 6.03 -11.45
CA THR A 180 6.54 7.34 -10.87
C THR A 180 5.27 7.87 -10.21
N GLU A 181 5.40 8.83 -9.31
CA GLU A 181 4.24 9.48 -8.69
C GLU A 181 3.32 10.13 -9.73
N THR A 182 3.90 10.73 -10.77
CA THR A 182 3.17 11.38 -11.85
C THR A 182 2.38 10.36 -12.69
N GLU A 183 2.98 9.24 -13.04
CA GLU A 183 2.31 8.14 -13.73
C GLU A 183 1.18 7.55 -12.88
N TRP A 184 1.44 7.38 -11.59
CA TRP A 184 0.44 6.84 -10.67
C TRP A 184 -0.80 7.76 -10.60
N GLU A 185 -0.61 9.09 -10.44
CA GLU A 185 -1.74 10.02 -10.39
C GLU A 185 -2.48 10.12 -11.71
N TYR A 186 -1.75 10.15 -12.85
CA TYR A 186 -2.36 10.09 -14.18
C TYR A 186 -3.27 8.87 -14.32
N ALA A 187 -2.75 7.72 -13.93
CA ALA A 187 -3.47 6.44 -13.96
C ALA A 187 -4.68 6.44 -13.01
N ALA A 188 -4.52 6.95 -11.77
CA ALA A 188 -5.57 7.00 -10.77
C ALA A 188 -6.75 7.88 -11.20
N ARG A 189 -6.49 8.97 -11.93
CA ARG A 189 -7.55 9.85 -12.43
C ARG A 189 -8.45 9.20 -13.49
N GLY A 190 -8.04 8.11 -14.11
CA GLY A 190 -8.88 7.36 -15.04
C GLY A 190 -9.41 8.18 -16.23
N GLY A 191 -8.68 9.22 -16.66
CA GLY A 191 -9.09 10.16 -17.69
C GLY A 191 -9.96 11.34 -17.20
N LEU A 192 -10.28 11.38 -15.92
CA LEU A 192 -11.07 12.48 -15.32
C LEU A 192 -10.17 13.64 -14.90
N ASP A 193 -10.57 14.85 -15.24
CA ASP A 193 -9.83 16.06 -14.87
C ASP A 193 -10.26 16.55 -13.49
N GLN A 194 -9.28 16.72 -12.59
CA GLN A 194 -9.42 17.30 -11.24
C GLN A 194 -10.52 16.68 -10.35
N GLN A 195 -10.95 15.45 -10.64
CA GLN A 195 -11.88 14.75 -9.76
C GLN A 195 -11.15 14.16 -8.54
N PRO A 196 -11.74 14.25 -7.33
CA PRO A 196 -11.12 13.74 -6.11
C PRO A 196 -11.00 12.21 -6.09
N TYR A 197 -11.87 11.50 -6.78
CA TYR A 197 -11.88 10.04 -6.83
C TYR A 197 -11.71 9.50 -8.24
N PRO A 198 -11.21 8.26 -8.40
CA PRO A 198 -11.01 7.60 -9.70
C PRO A 198 -12.29 7.47 -10.56
N TRP A 199 -13.46 7.68 -9.96
CA TRP A 199 -14.78 7.55 -10.60
C TRP A 199 -15.57 8.88 -10.65
N GLY A 200 -15.05 9.98 -10.08
CA GLY A 200 -15.72 11.29 -10.13
C GLY A 200 -15.68 12.07 -8.82
N ALA A 201 -16.70 12.90 -8.62
CA ALA A 201 -16.74 13.86 -7.50
C ALA A 201 -17.28 13.26 -6.21
N GLU A 202 -18.19 12.30 -6.29
CA GLU A 202 -18.88 11.76 -5.12
C GLU A 202 -18.12 10.55 -4.56
N ARG A 203 -17.95 10.52 -3.23
CA ARG A 203 -17.26 9.42 -2.55
C ARG A 203 -18.03 8.10 -2.67
N THR A 204 -19.35 8.17 -2.57
CA THR A 204 -20.27 7.02 -2.59
C THR A 204 -21.39 7.29 -3.57
N PRO A 205 -21.13 7.24 -4.90
CA PRO A 205 -22.18 7.46 -5.88
C PRO A 205 -23.29 6.43 -5.68
N ASP A 206 -24.53 6.87 -5.76
CA ASP A 206 -25.72 6.05 -5.53
C ASP A 206 -25.76 5.35 -4.14
N GLY A 207 -24.97 5.85 -3.17
CA GLY A 207 -24.85 5.27 -1.85
C GLY A 207 -23.93 4.04 -1.76
N GLU A 208 -23.34 3.63 -2.88
CA GLU A 208 -22.46 2.45 -2.93
C GLU A 208 -21.01 2.77 -2.62
N ALA A 209 -20.37 1.91 -1.82
CA ALA A 209 -18.93 1.98 -1.59
C ALA A 209 -18.17 1.66 -2.89
N ARG A 210 -17.15 2.47 -3.21
CA ARG A 210 -16.28 2.30 -4.39
C ARG A 210 -14.82 2.07 -4.02
N MET A 211 -14.51 1.99 -2.73
CA MET A 211 -13.17 1.75 -2.20
C MET A 211 -13.24 1.14 -0.81
N ASN A 212 -12.20 0.41 -0.44
CA ASN A 212 -12.01 -0.12 0.90
C ASN A 212 -11.35 0.93 1.80
N THR A 213 -12.12 1.48 2.73
CA THR A 213 -11.68 2.43 3.77
C THR A 213 -12.27 2.02 5.11
N PHE A 214 -11.78 2.58 6.20
CA PHE A 214 -12.22 2.20 7.54
C PHE A 214 -13.73 2.46 7.74
N PRO A 215 -14.51 1.42 8.08
CA PRO A 215 -15.94 1.56 8.32
C PRO A 215 -16.21 2.00 9.75
N GLY A 216 -17.14 2.92 9.97
CA GLY A 216 -17.56 3.33 11.32
C GLY A 216 -16.71 4.44 11.93
N THR A 217 -16.27 4.30 13.18
CA THR A 217 -15.50 5.33 13.92
C THR A 217 -14.06 4.87 14.12
N PHE A 218 -13.11 5.55 13.51
CA PHE A 218 -11.69 5.25 13.67
C PHE A 218 -11.16 5.71 15.03
N PRO A 219 -10.31 4.92 15.73
CA PRO A 219 -9.79 3.58 15.36
C PRO A 219 -10.53 2.40 15.99
N ASP A 220 -11.47 2.62 16.92
CA ASP A 220 -11.95 1.61 17.85
C ASP A 220 -13.41 1.16 17.64
N GLY A 221 -14.14 1.81 16.73
CA GLY A 221 -15.56 1.54 16.48
C GLY A 221 -15.87 1.12 15.04
N PRO A 222 -15.27 0.02 14.51
CA PRO A 222 -15.62 -0.43 13.19
C PRO A 222 -17.05 -0.98 13.14
N THR A 223 -17.78 -0.64 12.08
CA THR A 223 -19.14 -1.13 11.83
C THR A 223 -19.18 -2.26 10.80
N GLY A 224 -18.01 -2.76 10.39
CA GLY A 224 -17.85 -3.84 9.43
C GLY A 224 -16.44 -4.41 9.45
N PRO A 225 -16.12 -5.33 8.52
CA PRO A 225 -14.78 -5.89 8.41
C PRO A 225 -13.71 -4.81 8.18
N VAL A 226 -12.55 -4.98 8.80
CA VAL A 226 -11.37 -4.13 8.64
C VAL A 226 -10.24 -4.99 8.08
N GLY A 227 -9.39 -4.42 7.24
CA GLY A 227 -8.26 -5.12 6.62
C GLY A 227 -8.29 -4.98 5.11
N THR A 228 -7.39 -5.67 4.44
CA THR A 228 -7.35 -5.72 2.98
C THR A 228 -8.51 -6.53 2.40
N VAL A 229 -8.88 -6.22 1.16
CA VAL A 229 -9.80 -7.03 0.34
C VAL A 229 -9.08 -7.42 -0.95
N ALA A 230 -9.64 -8.34 -1.72
CA ALA A 230 -9.06 -8.76 -3.00
C ALA A 230 -8.69 -7.56 -3.88
N ALA A 231 -7.60 -7.67 -4.64
CA ALA A 231 -7.00 -6.57 -5.38
C ALA A 231 -7.91 -5.98 -6.47
N ASP A 232 -8.99 -6.67 -6.84
CA ASP A 232 -9.99 -6.26 -7.84
C ASP A 232 -11.41 -6.09 -7.29
N SER A 233 -11.57 -5.98 -5.96
CA SER A 233 -12.87 -5.99 -5.26
C SER A 233 -13.86 -4.91 -5.69
N PHE A 234 -13.39 -3.78 -6.24
CA PHE A 234 -14.26 -2.67 -6.64
C PHE A 234 -14.21 -2.44 -8.14
N PRO A 235 -15.23 -1.82 -8.73
CA PRO A 235 -15.24 -1.50 -10.15
C PRO A 235 -13.99 -0.70 -10.55
N PRO A 236 -13.41 -0.97 -11.73
CA PRO A 236 -12.25 -0.25 -12.20
C PRO A 236 -12.59 1.20 -12.59
N ASN A 237 -11.55 2.04 -12.65
CA ASN A 237 -11.68 3.39 -13.18
C ASN A 237 -11.73 3.40 -14.73
N GLY A 238 -11.78 4.58 -15.34
CA GLY A 238 -11.88 4.74 -16.80
C GLY A 238 -10.72 4.15 -17.61
N TYR A 239 -9.60 3.81 -16.96
CA TYR A 239 -8.47 3.11 -17.58
C TYR A 239 -8.43 1.61 -17.26
N GLY A 240 -9.45 1.07 -16.63
CA GLY A 240 -9.53 -0.35 -16.28
C GLY A 240 -8.73 -0.73 -15.04
N LEU A 241 -8.36 0.22 -14.19
CA LEU A 241 -7.50 0.00 -13.01
C LEU A 241 -8.35 -0.11 -11.75
N HIS A 242 -8.10 -1.16 -10.95
CA HIS A 242 -8.81 -1.42 -9.71
C HIS A 242 -8.09 -0.79 -8.51
N ASN A 243 -8.86 -0.42 -7.50
CA ASN A 243 -8.40 -0.01 -6.17
C ASN A 243 -7.31 1.08 -6.18
N MET A 244 -7.39 2.03 -7.12
CA MET A 244 -6.44 3.15 -7.15
C MET A 244 -6.56 4.06 -5.91
N THR A 245 -7.64 3.92 -5.13
CA THR A 245 -7.80 4.56 -3.83
C THR A 245 -8.37 3.58 -2.80
N GLY A 246 -7.95 3.69 -1.55
CA GLY A 246 -8.30 2.73 -0.49
C GLY A 246 -7.49 1.43 -0.58
N ASN A 247 -7.89 0.44 0.15
CA ASN A 247 -7.29 -0.88 0.30
C ASN A 247 -5.87 -0.82 0.88
N VAL A 248 -4.84 -0.53 0.06
CA VAL A 248 -3.46 -0.36 0.53
C VAL A 248 -2.80 0.87 -0.08
N TRP A 249 -1.91 1.50 0.67
CA TRP A 249 -0.96 2.45 0.12
C TRP A 249 -0.06 1.75 -0.90
N GLU A 250 0.34 2.49 -1.93
CA GLU A 250 1.17 1.97 -3.01
C GLU A 250 2.50 2.71 -3.11
N TRP A 251 3.61 1.97 -3.03
CA TRP A 251 4.94 2.50 -3.26
C TRP A 251 5.11 3.05 -4.68
N THR A 252 5.77 4.20 -4.80
CA THR A 252 6.17 4.77 -6.08
C THR A 252 7.69 4.86 -6.22
N ALA A 253 8.16 5.15 -7.43
CA ALA A 253 9.58 5.36 -7.73
C ALA A 253 10.07 6.76 -7.29
N SER A 254 9.17 7.72 -7.08
CA SER A 254 9.51 9.14 -6.88
C SER A 254 9.90 9.47 -5.45
N PRO A 255 10.84 10.40 -5.23
CA PRO A 255 11.06 11.02 -3.93
C PRO A 255 9.90 11.95 -3.58
N PHE A 256 9.74 12.23 -2.30
CA PHE A 256 8.67 13.12 -1.82
C PHE A 256 8.90 14.58 -2.20
N ARG A 257 10.14 15.06 -2.00
CA ARG A 257 10.61 16.41 -2.37
C ARG A 257 12.11 16.35 -2.62
N ASP A 258 12.65 17.41 -3.19
CA ASP A 258 14.10 17.52 -3.42
C ASP A 258 14.91 17.52 -2.11
N ASP A 259 14.33 18.09 -1.04
CA ASP A 259 14.90 18.12 0.31
C ASP A 259 14.45 16.97 1.22
N ASP A 260 13.53 16.13 0.74
CA ASP A 260 13.05 14.93 1.44
C ASP A 260 13.05 13.72 0.48
N PRO A 261 14.14 12.95 0.44
CA PRO A 261 14.28 11.85 -0.51
C PRO A 261 13.46 10.59 -0.16
N ARG A 262 12.68 10.63 0.92
CA ARG A 262 11.79 9.50 1.25
C ARG A 262 10.86 9.21 0.09
N PRO A 263 10.62 7.94 -0.24
CA PRO A 263 9.71 7.58 -1.33
C PRO A 263 8.27 7.98 -1.02
N VAL A 264 7.58 8.41 -2.07
CA VAL A 264 6.14 8.68 -2.03
C VAL A 264 5.35 7.39 -2.02
N VAL A 265 4.30 7.35 -1.19
CA VAL A 265 3.21 6.39 -1.27
C VAL A 265 1.90 7.10 -1.61
N ARG A 266 1.02 6.40 -2.35
CA ARG A 266 -0.20 6.96 -2.93
C ARG A 266 -1.40 6.07 -2.63
N GLY A 267 -2.62 6.62 -2.77
CA GLY A 267 -3.89 5.88 -2.77
C GLY A 267 -4.63 5.82 -1.43
N GLY A 268 -3.95 5.96 -0.31
CA GLY A 268 -4.57 5.68 0.99
C GLY A 268 -4.77 4.19 1.24
N SER A 269 -5.50 3.82 2.28
CA SER A 269 -5.67 2.42 2.65
C SER A 269 -6.99 2.15 3.37
N TYR A 270 -7.23 0.88 3.71
CA TYR A 270 -8.36 0.44 4.52
C TYR A 270 -8.43 1.13 5.92
N MET A 271 -7.35 1.74 6.38
CA MET A 271 -7.34 2.50 7.63
C MET A 271 -7.78 3.95 7.46
N CYS A 272 -7.92 4.45 6.24
CA CYS A 272 -8.30 5.84 6.01
C CYS A 272 -9.77 6.08 6.36
N HIS A 273 -10.03 7.16 7.11
CA HIS A 273 -11.37 7.59 7.50
C HIS A 273 -11.49 9.12 7.47
N ALA A 274 -12.67 9.64 7.19
CA ALA A 274 -12.90 11.08 7.04
C ALA A 274 -12.51 11.91 8.28
N SER A 275 -12.63 11.33 9.48
CA SER A 275 -12.27 12.01 10.74
C SER A 275 -10.76 12.03 11.02
N TYR A 276 -9.99 11.18 10.35
CA TYR A 276 -8.58 10.96 10.67
C TYR A 276 -7.65 11.13 9.47
N CYS A 277 -7.94 10.46 8.35
CA CYS A 277 -7.08 10.43 7.17
C CYS A 277 -7.94 10.40 5.91
N ARG A 278 -8.00 11.53 5.17
CA ARG A 278 -8.73 11.63 3.90
C ARG A 278 -7.82 11.42 2.70
N ARG A 279 -6.72 10.68 2.86
CA ARG A 279 -5.72 10.45 1.79
C ARG A 279 -6.13 9.37 0.79
N TYR A 280 -7.42 9.04 0.71
CA TYR A 280 -8.04 8.20 -0.32
C TYR A 280 -8.52 9.01 -1.54
N ARG A 281 -7.77 10.05 -1.91
CA ARG A 281 -8.05 10.93 -3.08
C ARG A 281 -6.94 10.76 -4.12
N THR A 282 -7.27 11.01 -5.37
CA THR A 282 -6.33 10.87 -6.50
C THR A 282 -5.07 11.73 -6.35
N SER A 283 -5.19 12.93 -5.74
CA SER A 283 -4.10 13.86 -5.48
C SER A 283 -3.30 13.55 -4.22
N ALA A 284 -3.87 12.78 -3.28
CA ALA A 284 -3.29 12.59 -1.97
C ALA A 284 -1.98 11.80 -2.03
N ARG A 285 -1.02 12.22 -1.21
CA ARG A 285 0.33 11.69 -1.15
C ARG A 285 0.88 11.76 0.27
N THR A 286 1.88 10.94 0.55
CA THR A 286 2.69 11.03 1.76
C THR A 286 4.03 10.36 1.54
N ALA A 287 4.95 10.47 2.50
CA ALA A 287 6.26 9.84 2.44
C ALA A 287 6.49 8.91 3.62
N VAL A 288 7.18 7.81 3.37
CA VAL A 288 7.57 6.80 4.37
C VAL A 288 9.02 6.41 4.11
N THR A 289 9.79 6.04 5.13
CA THR A 289 11.17 5.59 4.91
C THR A 289 11.21 4.31 4.06
N PRO A 290 12.24 4.13 3.21
CA PRO A 290 12.26 3.06 2.21
C PRO A 290 12.33 1.63 2.79
N ASP A 291 12.70 1.50 4.06
CA ASP A 291 12.80 0.25 4.81
C ASP A 291 11.59 -0.02 5.72
N THR A 292 10.62 0.89 5.76
CA THR A 292 9.38 0.71 6.52
C THR A 292 8.51 -0.36 5.89
N SER A 293 7.98 -1.27 6.71
CA SER A 293 6.98 -2.26 6.34
C SER A 293 5.74 -2.10 7.21
N LEU A 294 4.57 -2.11 6.59
CA LEU A 294 3.29 -1.80 7.22
C LEU A 294 2.21 -2.76 6.70
N GLY A 295 1.28 -3.15 7.58
CA GLY A 295 0.13 -4.01 7.22
C GLY A 295 -0.89 -3.38 6.27
N HIS A 296 -0.65 -2.15 5.82
CA HIS A 296 -1.53 -1.43 4.89
C HIS A 296 -0.79 -0.83 3.68
N THR A 297 0.43 -1.26 3.41
CA THR A 297 1.24 -0.74 2.28
C THR A 297 1.71 -1.89 1.40
N GLY A 298 1.38 -1.79 0.13
CA GLY A 298 1.76 -2.69 -0.94
C GLY A 298 2.30 -1.89 -2.14
N PHE A 299 2.16 -2.41 -3.36
CA PHE A 299 2.66 -1.76 -4.57
C PHE A 299 1.98 -2.29 -5.83
N ARG A 300 2.07 -1.52 -6.91
CA ARG A 300 1.78 -1.98 -8.27
C ARG A 300 2.94 -1.69 -9.19
N LEU A 301 2.91 -2.28 -10.38
CA LEU A 301 4.00 -2.21 -11.36
C LEU A 301 3.64 -1.31 -12.53
N ALA A 302 4.69 -0.81 -13.18
CA ALA A 302 4.61 -0.15 -14.47
C ALA A 302 5.68 -0.71 -15.41
N VAL A 303 5.43 -0.60 -16.71
CA VAL A 303 6.41 -0.90 -17.76
C VAL A 303 6.43 0.24 -18.77
N THR A 304 7.61 0.54 -19.27
CA THR A 304 7.77 1.48 -20.37
C THR A 304 7.67 0.69 -21.67
N PRO A 305 6.79 1.05 -22.62
CA PRO A 305 6.78 0.43 -23.92
C PRO A 305 8.16 0.57 -24.59
N GLY A 306 8.65 -0.51 -25.18
CA GLY A 306 9.91 -0.52 -25.93
C GLY A 306 9.80 0.23 -27.25
#